data_be066160f5ae68905f1d930208892156
#
_entry.id   be066160f5ae68905f1d930208892156
#
_cell.length_a   1.000
_cell.length_b   1.000
_cell.length_c   1.000
_cell.angle_alpha   90.00
_cell.angle_beta   90.00
_cell.angle_gamma   90.00
#
_symmetry.space_group_name_H-M   'P 1'
#
loop_
_entity.id
_entity.type
_entity.pdbx_description
1 polymer ?
#
loop_
_entity_poly.entity_id
_entity_poly.type
_entity_poly.pdbx_seq_one_letter_code
_entity_poly.pdbx_strand_id
1 'polypeptide(L)'
;MQVAPGIHRLTQGVVCFYLIEDGGKLLLVDAGAPKDWDVLVGSVSALGRKLEDLDAVLLTHAHSDHTGFAERARTTAGAPVWIHQADAEAAKTGKGGKNDGKATAYLLRPEFYRTVFSLARRGALKIVPIHEVSTFADGDKLDVPGHPQVVHAPGHTDGSAALFLEDRSVLLTATPW
;
A
#
# COMPACT_ATOMS: atom_id res chain seq x y z
N MET A 1 5.36 -7.80 -12.54
CA MET A 1 5.31 -9.27 -12.70
C MET A 1 3.96 -9.78 -12.24
N GLN A 2 3.22 -10.49 -13.05
CA GLN A 2 1.96 -11.13 -12.64
C GLN A 2 2.27 -12.30 -11.69
N VAL A 3 1.64 -12.32 -10.52
CA VAL A 3 1.86 -13.33 -9.47
C VAL A 3 0.66 -14.28 -9.32
N ALA A 4 -0.52 -13.84 -9.76
CA ALA A 4 -1.73 -14.66 -9.90
C ALA A 4 -2.60 -14.04 -11.01
N PRO A 5 -3.65 -14.71 -11.51
CA PRO A 5 -4.52 -14.14 -12.53
C PRO A 5 -5.04 -12.76 -12.13
N GLY A 6 -4.74 -11.73 -12.95
CA GLY A 6 -5.10 -10.34 -12.70
C GLY A 6 -4.46 -9.68 -11.47
N ILE A 7 -3.41 -10.28 -10.88
CA ILE A 7 -2.67 -9.69 -9.75
C ILE A 7 -1.23 -9.46 -10.16
N HIS A 8 -0.81 -8.21 -10.17
CA HIS A 8 0.51 -7.77 -10.60
C HIS A 8 1.29 -7.21 -9.40
N ARG A 9 2.40 -7.86 -9.06
CA ARG A 9 3.34 -7.33 -8.06
C ARG A 9 4.27 -6.33 -8.71
N LEU A 10 4.35 -5.15 -8.13
CA LEU A 10 5.25 -4.06 -8.49
C LEU A 10 6.28 -3.92 -7.38
N THR A 11 7.56 -4.05 -7.71
CA THR A 11 8.64 -4.05 -6.73
C THR A 11 9.69 -3.04 -7.11
N GLN A 12 10.09 -2.21 -6.16
CA GLN A 12 11.20 -1.29 -6.29
C GLN A 12 12.10 -1.34 -5.05
N GLY A 13 13.25 -2.02 -5.21
CA GLY A 13 14.16 -2.24 -4.10
C GLY A 13 13.52 -3.11 -3.01
N VAL A 14 13.29 -2.52 -1.84
CA VAL A 14 12.66 -3.18 -0.69
C VAL A 14 11.16 -2.96 -0.59
N VAL A 15 10.60 -2.09 -1.45
CA VAL A 15 9.18 -1.73 -1.43
C VAL A 15 8.41 -2.59 -2.43
N CYS A 16 7.24 -3.05 -2.03
CA CYS A 16 6.35 -3.87 -2.83
C CYS A 16 4.92 -3.34 -2.72
N PHE A 17 4.22 -3.25 -3.85
CA PHE A 17 2.80 -2.91 -3.94
C PHE A 17 2.15 -3.67 -5.09
N TYR A 18 0.82 -3.70 -5.17
CA TYR A 18 0.14 -4.55 -6.13
C TYR A 18 -0.91 -3.77 -6.92
N LEU A 19 -1.09 -4.17 -8.19
CA LEU A 19 -2.26 -3.83 -8.99
C LEU A 19 -3.12 -5.08 -9.17
N ILE A 20 -4.40 -4.93 -8.95
CA ILE A 20 -5.41 -5.97 -9.16
C ILE A 20 -6.33 -5.51 -10.28
N GLU A 21 -6.46 -6.34 -11.32
CA GLU A 21 -7.41 -6.11 -12.41
C GLU A 21 -8.68 -6.91 -12.16
N ASP A 22 -9.82 -6.23 -12.24
CA ASP A 22 -11.13 -6.86 -12.19
C ASP A 22 -12.19 -6.00 -12.90
N GLY A 23 -13.08 -6.62 -13.68
CA GLY A 23 -14.18 -5.92 -14.34
C GLY A 23 -13.79 -4.72 -15.21
N GLY A 24 -12.55 -4.66 -15.72
CA GLY A 24 -12.05 -3.51 -16.49
C GLY A 24 -11.54 -2.35 -15.64
N LYS A 25 -11.55 -2.48 -14.33
CA LYS A 25 -11.06 -1.53 -13.33
C LYS A 25 -9.78 -2.04 -12.66
N LEU A 26 -9.08 -1.14 -11.98
CA LEU A 26 -7.86 -1.43 -11.24
C LEU A 26 -8.03 -1.09 -9.76
N LEU A 27 -7.52 -1.95 -8.91
CA LEU A 27 -7.30 -1.66 -7.50
C LEU A 27 -5.79 -1.58 -7.24
N LEU A 28 -5.34 -0.52 -6.59
CA LEU A 28 -3.99 -0.42 -6.06
C LEU A 28 -3.97 -0.85 -4.60
N VAL A 29 -3.11 -1.81 -4.26
CA VAL A 29 -2.83 -2.21 -2.87
C VAL A 29 -1.45 -1.72 -2.50
N ASP A 30 -1.41 -0.83 -1.55
CA ASP A 30 -0.28 0.02 -1.16
C ASP A 30 0.20 0.98 -2.27
N ALA A 31 0.79 2.07 -1.86
CA ALA A 31 1.21 3.16 -2.74
C ALA A 31 2.71 3.46 -2.63
N GLY A 32 3.52 2.42 -2.45
CA GLY A 32 4.97 2.49 -2.50
C GLY A 32 5.59 3.70 -1.80
N ALA A 33 6.79 4.05 -2.20
CA ALA A 33 7.45 5.28 -1.81
C ALA A 33 7.09 6.43 -2.78
N PRO A 34 7.25 7.71 -2.39
CA PRO A 34 6.87 8.86 -3.23
C PRO A 34 7.45 8.85 -4.65
N LYS A 35 8.66 8.36 -4.82
CA LYS A 35 9.34 8.29 -6.13
C LYS A 35 8.98 7.04 -6.95
N ASP A 36 8.15 6.15 -6.45
CA ASP A 36 7.72 4.94 -7.17
C ASP A 36 6.49 5.21 -8.07
N TRP A 37 6.01 6.45 -8.13
CA TRP A 37 4.89 6.86 -8.96
C TRP A 37 5.02 6.45 -10.43
N ASP A 38 6.20 6.64 -11.02
CA ASP A 38 6.42 6.31 -12.43
C ASP A 38 6.36 4.80 -12.71
N VAL A 39 6.60 3.98 -11.68
CA VAL A 39 6.42 2.52 -11.76
C VAL A 39 4.93 2.18 -11.87
N LEU A 40 4.08 2.86 -11.09
CA LEU A 40 2.62 2.70 -11.21
C LEU A 40 2.18 3.09 -12.62
N VAL A 41 2.53 4.30 -13.08
CA VAL A 41 2.12 4.84 -14.39
C VAL A 41 2.56 3.90 -15.52
N GLY A 42 3.82 3.48 -15.51
CA GLY A 42 4.35 2.54 -16.50
C GLY A 42 3.66 1.18 -16.48
N SER A 43 3.30 0.69 -15.29
CA SER A 43 2.62 -0.59 -15.14
C SER A 43 1.16 -0.54 -15.62
N VAL A 44 0.44 0.52 -15.28
CA VAL A 44 -0.92 0.76 -15.77
C VAL A 44 -0.93 0.85 -17.31
N SER A 45 0.02 1.61 -17.89
CA SER A 45 0.16 1.71 -19.34
C SER A 45 0.51 0.37 -19.98
N ALA A 46 1.38 -0.44 -19.38
CA ALA A 46 1.76 -1.75 -19.89
C ALA A 46 0.59 -2.75 -19.91
N LEU A 47 -0.42 -2.55 -19.06
CA LEU A 47 -1.67 -3.30 -19.05
C LEU A 47 -2.69 -2.77 -20.09
N GLY A 48 -2.33 -1.74 -20.87
CA GLY A 48 -3.26 -1.08 -21.80
C GLY A 48 -4.36 -0.28 -21.09
N ARG A 49 -4.12 0.13 -19.84
CA ARG A 49 -5.05 0.85 -18.98
C ARG A 49 -4.64 2.31 -18.83
N LYS A 50 -5.56 3.11 -18.27
CA LYS A 50 -5.34 4.52 -17.92
C LYS A 50 -5.37 4.69 -16.42
N LEU A 51 -4.82 5.79 -15.92
CA LEU A 51 -4.87 6.09 -14.47
C LEU A 51 -6.30 6.26 -13.97
N GLU A 52 -7.20 6.75 -14.81
CA GLU A 52 -8.63 6.91 -14.51
C GLU A 52 -9.36 5.57 -14.33
N ASP A 53 -8.76 4.44 -14.76
CA ASP A 53 -9.27 3.10 -14.49
C ASP A 53 -8.98 2.65 -13.06
N LEU A 54 -8.17 3.41 -12.29
CA LEU A 54 -7.90 3.14 -10.89
C LEU A 54 -9.13 3.51 -10.05
N ASP A 55 -9.81 2.50 -9.55
CA ASP A 55 -11.08 2.62 -8.84
C ASP A 55 -10.89 2.94 -7.35
N ALA A 56 -9.83 2.39 -6.74
CA ALA A 56 -9.48 2.64 -5.34
C ALA A 56 -8.00 2.37 -5.06
N VAL A 57 -7.54 2.91 -3.93
CA VAL A 57 -6.26 2.60 -3.30
C VAL A 57 -6.56 2.03 -1.92
N LEU A 58 -6.15 0.79 -1.64
CA LEU A 58 -6.23 0.19 -0.31
C LEU A 58 -4.84 0.16 0.32
N LEU A 59 -4.71 0.75 1.50
CA LEU A 59 -3.47 0.76 2.26
C LEU A 59 -3.52 -0.32 3.34
N THR A 60 -2.50 -1.16 3.37
CA THR A 60 -2.37 -2.19 4.38
C THR A 60 -2.01 -1.63 5.75
N HIS A 61 -1.28 -0.49 5.78
CA HIS A 61 -0.94 0.25 6.99
C HIS A 61 -0.34 1.63 6.66
N ALA A 62 -0.11 2.49 7.68
CA ALA A 62 0.29 3.88 7.49
C ALA A 62 1.81 4.13 7.52
N HIS A 63 2.65 3.24 7.00
CA HIS A 63 4.07 3.55 6.85
C HIS A 63 4.37 4.26 5.53
N SER A 64 5.45 5.03 5.53
CA SER A 64 5.83 5.94 4.44
C SER A 64 6.19 5.27 3.11
N ASP A 65 6.55 4.02 3.15
CA ASP A 65 6.84 3.16 2.00
C ASP A 65 5.62 2.38 1.49
N HIS A 66 4.46 2.57 2.13
CA HIS A 66 3.16 2.05 1.72
C HIS A 66 2.16 3.18 1.37
N THR A 67 2.38 4.38 1.91
CA THR A 67 1.51 5.55 1.66
C THR A 67 2.09 6.54 0.66
N GLY A 68 3.32 6.34 0.19
CA GLY A 68 4.18 7.36 -0.41
C GLY A 68 3.58 8.19 -1.54
N PHE A 69 2.86 7.59 -2.48
CA PHE A 69 2.18 8.31 -3.55
C PHE A 69 0.65 8.19 -3.50
N ALA A 70 0.07 7.74 -2.38
CA ALA A 70 -1.38 7.56 -2.25
C ALA A 70 -2.17 8.87 -2.48
N GLU A 71 -1.72 9.99 -1.90
CA GLU A 71 -2.36 11.30 -2.12
C GLU A 71 -2.27 11.73 -3.59
N ARG A 72 -1.15 11.43 -4.26
CA ARG A 72 -1.01 11.70 -5.69
C ARG A 72 -1.96 10.83 -6.53
N ALA A 73 -2.11 9.55 -6.19
CA ALA A 73 -3.07 8.67 -6.85
C ALA A 73 -4.51 9.17 -6.65
N ARG A 74 -4.87 9.55 -5.43
CA ARG A 74 -6.17 10.13 -5.11
C ARG A 74 -6.48 11.36 -5.94
N THR A 75 -5.55 12.29 -6.03
CA THR A 75 -5.77 13.57 -6.73
C THR A 75 -5.65 13.48 -8.24
N THR A 76 -4.81 12.57 -8.78
CA THR A 76 -4.57 12.44 -10.21
C THR A 76 -5.58 11.51 -10.89
N ALA A 77 -5.90 10.37 -10.24
CA ALA A 77 -6.81 9.37 -10.78
C ALA A 77 -8.26 9.52 -10.27
N GLY A 78 -8.47 10.33 -9.22
CA GLY A 78 -9.76 10.42 -8.54
C GLY A 78 -10.09 9.20 -7.66
N ALA A 79 -9.11 8.32 -7.41
CA ALA A 79 -9.29 7.06 -6.70
C ALA A 79 -9.36 7.30 -5.17
N PRO A 80 -10.45 6.94 -4.48
CA PRO A 80 -10.53 7.04 -3.04
C PRO A 80 -9.47 6.17 -2.36
N VAL A 81 -8.90 6.69 -1.27
CA VAL A 81 -7.91 5.97 -0.46
C VAL A 81 -8.59 5.39 0.77
N TRP A 82 -8.39 4.12 1.01
CA TRP A 82 -8.93 3.39 2.14
C TRP A 82 -7.82 2.85 3.02
N ILE A 83 -8.03 2.90 4.33
CA ILE A 83 -7.10 2.38 5.33
C ILE A 83 -7.87 1.87 6.54
N HIS A 84 -7.27 0.97 7.32
CA HIS A 84 -7.89 0.54 8.58
C HIS A 84 -8.07 1.73 9.53
N GLN A 85 -9.22 1.78 10.22
CA GLN A 85 -9.61 2.90 11.08
C GLN A 85 -8.55 3.28 12.12
N ALA A 86 -7.80 2.31 12.65
CA ALA A 86 -6.76 2.55 13.65
C ALA A 86 -5.53 3.30 13.11
N ASP A 87 -5.28 3.25 11.78
CA ASP A 87 -4.16 3.94 11.13
C ASP A 87 -4.59 5.23 10.41
N ALA A 88 -5.90 5.55 10.38
CA ALA A 88 -6.43 6.68 9.61
C ALA A 88 -5.83 8.02 10.03
N GLU A 89 -5.65 8.25 11.33
CA GLU A 89 -5.08 9.49 11.84
C GLU A 89 -3.59 9.63 11.46
N ALA A 90 -2.83 8.54 11.50
CA ALA A 90 -1.44 8.51 11.07
C ALA A 90 -1.31 8.83 9.57
N ALA A 91 -2.18 8.26 8.74
CA ALA A 91 -2.22 8.54 7.30
C ALA A 91 -2.58 10.00 7.00
N LYS A 92 -3.54 10.59 7.72
CA LYS A 92 -3.98 11.98 7.53
C LYS A 92 -2.95 13.00 7.98
N THR A 93 -2.29 12.76 9.10
CA THR A 93 -1.40 13.77 9.72
C THR A 93 0.06 13.61 9.31
N GLY A 94 0.44 12.46 8.76
CA GLY A 94 1.83 12.11 8.52
C GLY A 94 2.64 11.88 9.82
N LYS A 95 1.94 11.80 10.97
CA LYS A 95 2.57 11.57 12.27
C LYS A 95 2.36 10.12 12.66
N GLY A 96 3.46 9.38 12.59
CA GLY A 96 3.54 7.95 12.60
C GLY A 96 2.74 7.19 13.63
N GLY A 97 2.33 5.99 13.27
CA GLY A 97 1.92 4.94 14.16
C GLY A 97 3.08 4.48 15.07
N LYS A 98 2.75 3.73 16.11
CA LYS A 98 3.78 3.10 16.95
C LYS A 98 4.63 2.18 16.08
N ASN A 99 5.92 2.45 16.02
CA ASN A 99 6.85 1.50 15.43
C ASN A 99 7.01 0.32 16.39
N ASP A 100 6.56 -0.84 15.97
CA ASP A 100 6.86 -2.05 16.71
C ASP A 100 8.32 -2.44 16.50
N GLY A 101 9.02 -2.40 17.57
CA GLY A 101 10.41 -2.80 17.64
C GLY A 101 11.33 -1.63 18.01
N LYS A 102 12.19 -1.93 18.94
CA LYS A 102 13.31 -1.06 19.25
C LYS A 102 14.23 -1.03 18.03
N ALA A 103 14.14 0.02 17.22
CA ALA A 103 15.05 0.23 16.06
C ALA A 103 16.53 0.01 16.45
N THR A 104 16.84 0.22 17.73
CA THR A 104 18.14 -0.07 18.33
C THR A 104 18.61 -1.53 18.17
N ALA A 105 17.70 -2.51 18.10
CA ALA A 105 18.06 -3.92 17.89
C ALA A 105 18.60 -4.20 16.48
N TYR A 106 18.30 -3.32 15.51
CA TYR A 106 18.70 -3.46 14.12
C TYR A 106 19.93 -2.62 13.74
N LEU A 107 20.39 -1.71 14.62
CA LEU A 107 21.52 -0.80 14.34
C LEU A 107 22.84 -1.52 14.05
N LEU A 108 23.01 -2.77 14.48
CA LEU A 108 24.20 -3.58 14.19
C LEU A 108 24.08 -4.44 12.93
N ARG A 109 22.96 -4.37 12.19
CA ARG A 109 22.73 -5.16 10.98
C ARG A 109 22.98 -4.33 9.72
N PRO A 110 23.88 -4.76 8.81
CA PRO A 110 24.14 -4.04 7.56
C PRO A 110 22.88 -3.85 6.70
N GLU A 111 21.95 -4.82 6.76
CA GLU A 111 20.67 -4.79 6.03
C GLU A 111 19.81 -3.61 6.44
N PHE A 112 19.87 -3.19 7.71
CA PHE A 112 19.17 -2.01 8.21
C PHE A 112 19.60 -0.75 7.46
N TYR A 113 20.88 -0.52 7.31
CA TYR A 113 21.40 0.65 6.59
C TYR A 113 21.07 0.62 5.11
N ARG A 114 21.07 -0.55 4.47
CA ARG A 114 20.64 -0.70 3.07
C ARG A 114 19.16 -0.34 2.91
N THR A 115 18.31 -0.78 3.83
CA THR A 115 16.88 -0.47 3.84
C THR A 115 16.66 1.02 4.02
N VAL A 116 17.25 1.62 5.08
CA VAL A 116 17.13 3.06 5.34
C VAL A 116 17.62 3.89 4.16
N PHE A 117 18.77 3.52 3.58
CA PHE A 117 19.30 4.21 2.39
C PHE A 117 18.38 4.08 1.18
N SER A 118 17.82 2.88 0.95
CA SER A 118 16.85 2.65 -0.12
C SER A 118 15.59 3.53 0.06
N LEU A 119 15.03 3.56 1.27
CA LEU A 119 13.87 4.39 1.60
C LEU A 119 14.19 5.89 1.48
N ALA A 120 15.35 6.34 1.96
CA ALA A 120 15.80 7.73 1.85
C ALA A 120 15.86 8.18 0.38
N ARG A 121 16.49 7.39 -0.48
CA ARG A 121 16.60 7.70 -1.93
C ARG A 121 15.24 7.81 -2.61
N ARG A 122 14.22 7.10 -2.10
CA ARG A 122 12.86 7.09 -2.63
C ARG A 122 11.94 8.12 -2.00
N GLY A 123 12.45 8.89 -1.02
CA GLY A 123 11.67 9.91 -0.32
C GLY A 123 10.76 9.37 0.79
N ALA A 124 10.94 8.11 1.19
CA ALA A 124 10.09 7.42 2.17
C ALA A 124 10.60 7.56 3.62
N LEU A 125 11.28 8.66 3.97
CA LEU A 125 11.66 8.93 5.36
C LEU A 125 10.56 9.60 6.19
N LYS A 126 9.50 10.08 5.51
CA LYS A 126 8.35 10.72 6.14
C LYS A 126 7.09 10.25 5.46
N ILE A 127 6.04 10.07 6.25
CA ILE A 127 4.69 9.82 5.72
C ILE A 127 4.25 11.09 4.97
N VAL A 128 3.78 10.92 3.73
CA VAL A 128 3.09 11.98 2.99
C VAL A 128 1.65 12.01 3.46
N PRO A 129 1.14 13.13 4.04
CA PRO A 129 -0.23 13.22 4.48
C PRO A 129 -1.23 12.97 3.34
N ILE A 130 -2.28 12.23 3.65
CA ILE A 130 -3.40 11.96 2.74
C ILE A 130 -4.59 12.77 3.26
N HIS A 131 -5.01 13.80 2.52
CA HIS A 131 -6.00 14.76 3.00
C HIS A 131 -7.38 14.14 3.26
N GLU A 132 -7.71 13.09 2.53
CA GLU A 132 -8.98 12.40 2.65
C GLU A 132 -8.78 10.89 2.56
N VAL A 133 -9.22 10.18 3.59
CA VAL A 133 -9.22 8.71 3.61
C VAL A 133 -10.59 8.20 4.07
N SER A 134 -11.04 7.13 3.43
CA SER A 134 -12.11 6.27 3.92
C SER A 134 -11.54 5.19 4.83
N THR A 135 -12.37 4.62 5.70
CA THR A 135 -11.90 3.61 6.65
C THR A 135 -12.61 2.28 6.47
N PHE A 136 -11.92 1.22 6.80
CA PHE A 136 -12.46 -0.13 6.92
C PHE A 136 -12.09 -0.74 8.28
N ALA A 137 -12.77 -1.82 8.63
CA ALA A 137 -12.55 -2.61 9.85
C ALA A 137 -12.34 -4.09 9.50
N ASP A 138 -12.03 -4.89 10.54
CA ASP A 138 -11.90 -6.34 10.40
C ASP A 138 -13.17 -6.99 9.86
N GLY A 139 -13.00 -7.92 8.92
CA GLY A 139 -14.09 -8.67 8.31
C GLY A 139 -14.85 -7.95 7.20
N ASP A 140 -14.61 -6.63 6.97
CA ASP A 140 -15.29 -5.90 5.90
C ASP A 140 -14.98 -6.51 4.53
N LYS A 141 -16.02 -6.70 3.72
CA LYS A 141 -15.89 -6.99 2.28
C LYS A 141 -16.03 -5.68 1.52
N LEU A 142 -15.00 -5.29 0.80
CA LEU A 142 -14.94 -3.99 0.12
C LEU A 142 -15.47 -4.11 -1.30
N ASP A 143 -16.36 -3.19 -1.68
CA ASP A 143 -16.93 -3.10 -3.03
C ASP A 143 -15.96 -2.33 -3.95
N VAL A 144 -14.82 -2.94 -4.21
CA VAL A 144 -13.75 -2.45 -5.10
C VAL A 144 -13.24 -3.64 -5.94
N PRO A 145 -12.48 -3.42 -7.02
CA PRO A 145 -11.98 -4.51 -7.86
C PRO A 145 -11.34 -5.65 -7.07
N GLY A 146 -11.78 -6.88 -7.32
CA GLY A 146 -11.33 -8.08 -6.62
C GLY A 146 -12.04 -8.36 -5.29
N HIS A 147 -12.96 -7.50 -4.84
CA HIS A 147 -13.83 -7.66 -3.65
C HIS A 147 -13.08 -8.21 -2.42
N PRO A 148 -11.94 -7.61 -2.02
CA PRO A 148 -11.13 -8.14 -0.94
C PRO A 148 -11.88 -8.09 0.40
N GLN A 149 -11.71 -9.15 1.20
CA GLN A 149 -12.08 -9.15 2.60
C GLN A 149 -10.89 -8.67 3.44
N VAL A 150 -11.17 -7.76 4.36
CA VAL A 150 -10.17 -7.24 5.31
C VAL A 150 -9.93 -8.26 6.42
N VAL A 151 -8.66 -8.53 6.69
CA VAL A 151 -8.20 -9.32 7.83
C VAL A 151 -7.30 -8.42 8.68
N HIS A 152 -7.80 -7.95 9.81
CA HIS A 152 -7.03 -7.10 10.73
C HIS A 152 -5.91 -7.91 11.38
N ALA A 153 -4.68 -7.48 11.21
CA ALA A 153 -3.48 -8.17 11.69
C ALA A 153 -2.56 -7.17 12.42
N PRO A 154 -3.00 -6.63 13.58
CA PRO A 154 -2.24 -5.64 14.33
C PRO A 154 -0.93 -6.22 14.83
N GLY A 155 0.05 -5.35 14.99
CA GLY A 155 1.38 -5.74 15.46
C GLY A 155 2.45 -4.84 14.85
N HIS A 156 2.53 -4.75 13.53
CA HIS A 156 3.44 -3.84 12.83
C HIS A 156 3.00 -2.38 12.97
N THR A 157 1.70 -2.11 12.77
CA THR A 157 0.98 -0.92 13.26
C THR A 157 -0.31 -1.36 13.93
N ASP A 158 -0.98 -0.45 14.64
CA ASP A 158 -2.28 -0.73 15.26
C ASP A 158 -3.36 -1.03 14.20
N GLY A 159 -3.21 -0.50 12.98
CA GLY A 159 -4.13 -0.67 11.85
C GLY A 159 -3.62 -1.60 10.75
N SER A 160 -2.55 -2.37 10.98
CA SER A 160 -2.06 -3.32 9.97
C SER A 160 -3.15 -4.30 9.57
N ALA A 161 -3.35 -4.48 8.27
CA ALA A 161 -4.36 -5.37 7.71
C ALA A 161 -3.79 -6.15 6.52
N ALA A 162 -4.29 -7.36 6.34
CA ALA A 162 -4.13 -8.14 5.12
C ALA A 162 -5.43 -8.12 4.33
N LEU A 163 -5.35 -8.37 3.03
CA LEU A 163 -6.49 -8.35 2.12
C LEU A 163 -6.64 -9.74 1.49
N PHE A 164 -7.75 -10.41 1.78
CA PHE A 164 -8.05 -11.73 1.26
C PHE A 164 -8.96 -11.64 0.04
N LEU A 165 -8.44 -12.08 -1.11
CA LEU A 165 -9.18 -12.21 -2.36
C LEU A 165 -9.71 -13.65 -2.46
N GLU A 166 -10.94 -13.87 -2.00
CA GLU A 166 -11.55 -15.19 -1.88
C GLU A 166 -11.59 -15.94 -3.23
N ASP A 167 -12.09 -15.29 -4.28
CA ASP A 167 -12.24 -15.86 -5.63
C ASP A 167 -10.90 -16.30 -6.26
N ARG A 168 -9.80 -15.76 -5.78
CA ARG A 168 -8.44 -16.04 -6.27
C ARG A 168 -7.60 -16.85 -5.28
N SER A 169 -8.13 -17.11 -4.08
CA SER A 169 -7.45 -17.79 -2.97
C SER A 169 -6.09 -17.14 -2.65
N VAL A 170 -6.02 -15.80 -2.68
CA VAL A 170 -4.82 -15.00 -2.45
C VAL A 170 -5.00 -14.12 -1.23
N LEU A 171 -4.01 -14.16 -0.33
CA LEU A 171 -3.88 -13.22 0.79
C LEU A 171 -2.72 -12.28 0.51
N LEU A 172 -3.00 -10.99 0.41
CA LEU A 172 -1.99 -9.94 0.28
C LEU A 172 -1.64 -9.41 1.66
N THR A 173 -0.36 -9.52 2.03
CA THR A 173 0.19 -9.00 3.29
C THR A 173 1.23 -7.94 2.99
N ALA A 174 1.33 -6.91 3.83
CA ALA A 174 2.26 -5.79 3.64
C ALA A 174 3.72 -6.16 3.88
N THR A 175 3.96 -7.01 4.87
CA THR A 175 5.30 -7.35 5.35
C THR A 175 5.53 -8.84 5.23
N PRO A 176 6.68 -9.28 4.70
CA PRO A 176 7.09 -10.67 4.91
C PRO A 176 7.36 -10.86 6.41
N TRP A 177 6.78 -11.90 6.96
CA TRP A 177 6.97 -12.36 8.35
C TRP A 177 8.43 -12.75 8.60
#